data_878430a6e5d6bd9afccf756b45468411
#
_entry.id   878430a6e5d6bd9afccf756b45468411
#
_cell.length_a   1.000
_cell.length_b   1.000
_cell.length_c   1.000
_cell.angle_alpha   90.00
_cell.angle_beta   90.00
_cell.angle_gamma   90.00
#
_symmetry.space_group_name_H-M   'P 1'
#
loop_
_entity.id
_entity.type
_entity.pdbx_description
1 polymer ?
#
loop_
_entity_poly.entity_id
_entity_poly.type
_entity_poly.pdbx_seq_one_letter_code
_entity_poly.pdbx_strand_id
1 'polypeptide(L)'
;MRRINVCKAAFAIVALSLLCCSAAWAKLPTTYKEFKARYQTEGKTMEGAVKLYFEGVFAFINPDTRAEAGKMLRYSLHYEMPIEKSRDLATFVERMKDPDYNFCFRSYAEGSSPDNDYKMNPDNFKVMVAGKAKKDPSGYMRLPLKSSGADSPRTIWVKKFDDGLWYVINNAATYVQVKEPKAETIRRSHAHDADYDDPEPEPEPTPEPEPDPNKPDEPAAEWD
;
A
#
# COMPACT_ATOMS: atom_id res chain seq x y z
N MET A 1 6.34 40.67 68.20
CA MET A 1 6.51 40.86 66.75
C MET A 1 6.79 39.53 66.06
N ARG A 2 5.81 38.86 65.47
CA ARG A 2 5.96 37.57 64.79
C ARG A 2 5.86 37.84 63.28
N ARG A 3 6.94 37.55 62.53
CA ARG A 3 6.98 37.62 61.07
C ARG A 3 6.38 36.35 60.49
N ILE A 4 5.33 36.49 59.69
CA ILE A 4 4.69 35.42 58.97
C ILE A 4 5.41 35.30 57.60
N ASN A 5 6.10 34.15 57.37
CA ASN A 5 6.68 33.83 56.10
C ASN A 5 5.60 33.20 55.21
N VAL A 6 5.26 33.89 54.13
CA VAL A 6 4.34 33.39 53.10
C VAL A 6 5.15 32.59 52.08
N CYS A 7 5.05 31.25 52.16
CA CYS A 7 5.56 30.36 51.11
C CYS A 7 4.71 30.51 49.84
N LYS A 8 5.34 31.02 48.81
CA LYS A 8 4.78 31.01 47.46
C LYS A 8 4.94 29.65 46.87
N ALA A 9 3.87 28.85 46.86
CA ALA A 9 3.80 27.62 46.10
C ALA A 9 3.62 27.96 44.61
N ALA A 10 4.66 27.75 43.81
CA ALA A 10 4.59 27.84 42.38
C ALA A 10 3.95 26.53 41.82
N PHE A 11 2.72 26.59 41.38
CA PHE A 11 2.09 25.51 40.63
C PHE A 11 2.70 25.48 39.23
N ALA A 12 3.58 24.52 38.98
CA ALA A 12 4.03 24.19 37.65
C ALA A 12 2.94 23.36 36.94
N ILE A 13 2.16 23.98 36.06
CA ILE A 13 1.23 23.29 35.16
C ILE A 13 2.08 22.66 34.06
N VAL A 14 2.39 21.36 34.21
CA VAL A 14 2.93 20.57 33.11
C VAL A 14 1.78 20.29 32.15
N ALA A 15 1.68 21.07 31.11
CA ALA A 15 0.82 20.79 29.97
C ALA A 15 1.40 19.57 29.23
N LEU A 16 0.93 18.38 29.59
CA LEU A 16 1.18 17.16 28.84
C LEU A 16 0.38 17.24 27.56
N SER A 17 0.99 17.78 26.52
CA SER A 17 0.44 17.72 25.17
C SER A 17 0.48 16.28 24.72
N LEU A 18 -0.64 15.56 24.89
CA LEU A 18 -0.89 14.32 24.17
C LEU A 18 -0.86 14.65 22.67
N LEU A 19 0.27 14.39 22.01
CA LEU A 19 0.30 14.19 20.58
C LEU A 19 -0.57 12.95 20.31
N CYS A 20 -1.86 13.17 20.07
CA CYS A 20 -2.67 12.22 19.35
C CYS A 20 -2.03 12.07 17.97
N CYS A 21 -1.16 11.06 17.82
CA CYS A 21 -0.74 10.55 16.54
C CYS A 21 -1.98 9.86 15.97
N SER A 22 -2.94 10.65 15.46
CA SER A 22 -3.93 10.14 14.54
C SER A 22 -3.12 9.54 13.40
N ALA A 23 -3.16 8.22 13.26
CA ALA A 23 -2.71 7.54 12.08
C ALA A 23 -3.62 8.03 10.94
N ALA A 24 -3.33 9.21 10.42
CA ALA A 24 -3.94 9.70 9.21
C ALA A 24 -3.60 8.64 8.16
N TRP A 25 -4.62 7.99 7.66
CA TRP A 25 -4.52 7.05 6.55
C TRP A 25 -3.85 7.82 5.43
N ALA A 26 -2.62 7.47 5.13
CA ALA A 26 -1.82 8.27 4.23
C ALA A 26 -2.31 7.99 2.82
N LYS A 27 -3.00 8.96 2.24
CA LYS A 27 -3.32 9.01 0.82
C LYS A 27 -2.08 8.66 -0.01
N LEU A 28 -2.27 8.03 -1.18
CA LEU A 28 -1.16 7.78 -2.10
C LEU A 28 -0.36 9.06 -2.36
N PRO A 29 0.98 8.99 -2.30
CA PRO A 29 1.80 10.14 -2.59
C PRO A 29 1.64 10.55 -4.06
N THR A 30 1.38 11.82 -4.30
CA THR A 30 1.23 12.36 -5.65
C THR A 30 2.53 12.92 -6.20
N THR A 31 3.51 13.20 -5.35
CA THR A 31 4.82 13.72 -5.73
C THR A 31 5.96 12.89 -5.15
N TYR A 32 7.06 12.82 -5.89
CA TYR A 32 8.29 12.17 -5.41
C TYR A 32 8.84 12.82 -4.13
N LYS A 33 8.69 14.14 -3.98
CA LYS A 33 9.14 14.86 -2.79
C LYS A 33 8.41 14.38 -1.52
N GLU A 34 7.10 14.25 -1.59
CA GLU A 34 6.28 13.70 -0.50
C GLU A 34 6.68 12.26 -0.19
N PHE A 35 6.73 11.41 -1.21
CA PHE A 35 7.15 10.02 -1.10
C PHE A 35 8.50 9.88 -0.41
N LYS A 36 9.51 10.64 -0.85
CA LYS A 36 10.85 10.59 -0.27
C LYS A 36 10.87 11.02 1.19
N ALA A 37 10.08 12.04 1.55
CA ALA A 37 9.96 12.48 2.94
C ALA A 37 9.36 11.38 3.84
N ARG A 38 8.31 10.69 3.39
CA ARG A 38 7.72 9.54 4.10
C ARG A 38 8.68 8.37 4.18
N TYR A 39 9.46 8.13 3.13
CA TYR A 39 10.43 7.04 3.09
C TYR A 39 11.49 7.15 4.21
N GLN A 40 11.87 8.36 4.63
CA GLN A 40 12.83 8.60 5.72
C GLN A 40 12.33 8.09 7.09
N THR A 41 11.05 7.90 7.25
CA THR A 41 10.43 7.36 8.48
C THR A 41 9.93 5.94 8.30
N GLU A 42 9.08 5.70 7.31
CA GLU A 42 8.43 4.41 7.07
C GLU A 42 9.42 3.36 6.50
N GLY A 43 10.38 3.78 5.67
CA GLY A 43 11.42 2.92 5.09
C GLY A 43 12.45 2.37 6.09
N LYS A 44 12.38 2.75 7.36
CA LYS A 44 13.21 2.19 8.44
C LYS A 44 12.84 0.75 8.80
N THR A 45 11.66 0.29 8.40
CA THR A 45 11.19 -1.09 8.55
C THR A 45 11.05 -1.78 7.19
N MET A 46 11.18 -3.11 7.15
CA MET A 46 10.98 -3.89 5.92
C MET A 46 9.57 -3.74 5.40
N GLU A 47 8.59 -3.84 6.28
CA GLU A 47 7.17 -3.76 5.97
C GLU A 47 6.82 -2.36 5.43
N GLY A 48 7.36 -1.31 6.03
CA GLY A 48 7.17 0.06 5.57
C GLY A 48 7.78 0.30 4.18
N ALA A 49 8.99 -0.21 3.93
CA ALA A 49 9.63 -0.12 2.61
C ALA A 49 8.83 -0.87 1.53
N VAL A 50 8.31 -2.06 1.85
CA VAL A 50 7.47 -2.84 0.94
C VAL A 50 6.12 -2.16 0.70
N LYS A 51 5.49 -1.59 1.73
CA LYS A 51 4.27 -0.79 1.57
C LYS A 51 4.51 0.40 0.64
N LEU A 52 5.57 1.17 0.86
CA LEU A 52 5.94 2.31 0.01
C LEU A 52 6.24 1.87 -1.44
N TYR A 53 6.86 0.71 -1.64
CA TYR A 53 7.03 0.14 -2.97
C TYR A 53 5.67 -0.07 -3.67
N PHE A 54 4.69 -0.67 -2.98
CA PHE A 54 3.35 -0.85 -3.57
C PHE A 54 2.61 0.48 -3.78
N GLU A 55 2.78 1.46 -2.91
CA GLU A 55 2.25 2.82 -3.14
C GLU A 55 2.83 3.42 -4.44
N GLY A 56 4.13 3.25 -4.66
CA GLY A 56 4.76 3.64 -5.92
C GLY A 56 4.20 2.89 -7.13
N VAL A 57 3.90 1.58 -6.98
CA VAL A 57 3.26 0.78 -8.04
C VAL A 57 1.86 1.31 -8.36
N PHE A 58 1.02 1.53 -7.36
CA PHE A 58 -0.35 2.02 -7.58
C PHE A 58 -0.37 3.44 -8.15
N ALA A 59 0.52 4.31 -7.69
CA ALA A 59 0.70 5.63 -8.30
C ALA A 59 1.20 5.55 -9.74
N PHE A 60 1.99 4.54 -10.12
CA PHE A 60 2.48 4.36 -11.49
C PHE A 60 1.41 3.81 -12.44
N ILE A 61 0.52 2.97 -11.94
CA ILE A 61 -0.62 2.44 -12.71
C ILE A 61 -1.51 3.59 -13.17
N ASN A 62 -1.74 4.59 -12.33
CA ASN A 62 -2.50 5.79 -12.71
C ASN A 62 -1.68 6.67 -13.68
N PRO A 63 -2.18 6.93 -14.91
CA PRO A 63 -1.47 7.73 -15.90
C PRO A 63 -1.11 9.14 -15.42
N ASP A 64 -1.96 9.77 -14.60
CA ASP A 64 -1.79 11.16 -14.15
C ASP A 64 -0.62 11.34 -13.18
N THR A 65 -0.31 10.30 -12.40
CA THR A 65 0.78 10.33 -11.41
C THR A 65 2.02 9.56 -11.85
N ARG A 66 1.96 8.86 -13.00
CA ARG A 66 2.99 7.94 -13.49
C ARG A 66 4.39 8.53 -13.54
N ALA A 67 4.54 9.77 -14.00
CA ALA A 67 5.85 10.41 -14.12
C ALA A 67 6.55 10.58 -12.76
N GLU A 68 5.81 10.99 -11.73
CA GLU A 68 6.33 11.10 -10.37
C GLU A 68 6.54 9.72 -9.75
N ALA A 69 5.62 8.80 -10.00
CA ALA A 69 5.68 7.42 -9.51
C ALA A 69 6.89 6.64 -10.07
N GLY A 70 7.30 6.92 -11.30
CA GLY A 70 8.54 6.37 -11.86
C GLY A 70 9.78 6.73 -11.02
N LYS A 71 9.82 7.96 -10.49
CA LYS A 71 10.88 8.40 -9.56
C LYS A 71 10.76 7.71 -8.20
N MET A 72 9.53 7.51 -7.69
CA MET A 72 9.26 6.80 -6.44
C MET A 72 9.73 5.35 -6.51
N LEU A 73 9.37 4.66 -7.59
CA LEU A 73 9.78 3.28 -7.84
C LEU A 73 11.28 3.15 -8.02
N ARG A 74 11.90 4.06 -8.78
CA ARG A 74 13.36 4.10 -8.89
C ARG A 74 14.02 4.20 -7.51
N TYR A 75 13.49 5.03 -6.62
CA TYR A 75 14.00 5.21 -5.27
C TYR A 75 13.77 3.96 -4.41
N SER A 76 12.55 3.42 -4.37
CA SER A 76 12.20 2.26 -3.55
C SER A 76 12.88 0.95 -4.00
N LEU A 77 13.24 0.85 -5.29
CA LEU A 77 14.01 -0.26 -5.85
C LEU A 77 15.53 -0.04 -5.73
N HIS A 78 15.96 1.09 -5.20
CA HIS A 78 17.37 1.49 -5.15
C HIS A 78 18.05 1.35 -6.51
N TYR A 79 17.39 1.81 -7.58
CA TYR A 79 17.82 1.59 -8.96
C TYR A 79 18.54 2.81 -9.51
N GLU A 80 19.59 2.61 -10.28
CA GLU A 80 20.46 3.71 -10.74
C GLU A 80 19.88 4.54 -11.88
N MET A 81 19.02 3.93 -12.71
CA MET A 81 18.43 4.58 -13.88
C MET A 81 16.89 4.64 -13.79
N PRO A 82 16.21 5.47 -14.60
CA PRO A 82 14.77 5.43 -14.72
C PRO A 82 14.26 4.03 -15.05
N ILE A 83 13.22 3.56 -14.33
CA ILE A 83 12.72 2.19 -14.45
C ILE A 83 12.25 1.87 -15.88
N GLU A 84 11.72 2.88 -16.60
CA GLU A 84 11.22 2.75 -17.96
C GLU A 84 12.34 2.55 -19.00
N LYS A 85 13.57 2.84 -18.62
CA LYS A 85 14.76 2.66 -19.48
C LYS A 85 15.51 1.36 -19.20
N SER A 86 15.12 0.65 -18.14
CA SER A 86 15.76 -0.60 -17.73
C SER A 86 15.19 -1.78 -18.50
N ARG A 87 16.06 -2.57 -19.12
CA ARG A 87 15.69 -3.86 -19.73
C ARG A 87 15.26 -4.87 -18.68
N ASP A 88 15.90 -4.89 -17.52
CA ASP A 88 15.62 -5.83 -16.44
C ASP A 88 14.25 -5.60 -15.80
N LEU A 89 13.75 -4.36 -15.89
CA LEU A 89 12.43 -3.98 -15.36
C LEU A 89 11.37 -3.83 -16.46
N ALA A 90 11.67 -4.18 -17.71
CA ALA A 90 10.75 -4.00 -18.85
C ALA A 90 9.38 -4.68 -18.59
N THR A 91 9.39 -5.96 -18.23
CA THR A 91 8.16 -6.70 -17.91
C THR A 91 7.41 -6.10 -16.72
N PHE A 92 8.13 -5.64 -15.69
CA PHE A 92 7.50 -4.98 -14.54
C PHE A 92 6.77 -3.69 -14.96
N VAL A 93 7.43 -2.86 -15.77
CA VAL A 93 6.84 -1.61 -16.28
C VAL A 93 5.66 -1.89 -17.20
N GLU A 94 5.78 -2.88 -18.08
CA GLU A 94 4.70 -3.33 -18.97
C GLU A 94 3.47 -3.77 -18.18
N ARG A 95 3.64 -4.65 -17.20
CA ARG A 95 2.55 -5.15 -16.35
C ARG A 95 1.81 -4.04 -15.59
N MET A 96 2.52 -3.00 -15.14
CA MET A 96 1.87 -1.86 -14.49
C MET A 96 1.06 -0.99 -15.46
N LYS A 97 1.50 -0.87 -16.71
CA LYS A 97 0.84 -0.06 -17.73
C LYS A 97 -0.35 -0.75 -18.38
N ASP A 98 -0.35 -2.06 -18.37
CA ASP A 98 -1.35 -2.88 -19.01
C ASP A 98 -2.55 -3.07 -18.08
N PRO A 99 -3.74 -2.54 -18.44
CA PRO A 99 -4.94 -2.68 -17.61
C PRO A 99 -5.34 -4.15 -17.42
N ASP A 100 -5.05 -5.02 -18.41
CA ASP A 100 -5.40 -6.45 -18.35
C ASP A 100 -4.50 -7.25 -17.42
N TYR A 101 -3.38 -6.67 -16.96
CA TYR A 101 -2.42 -7.37 -16.10
C TYR A 101 -2.13 -6.67 -14.78
N ASN A 102 -2.44 -5.39 -14.62
CA ASN A 102 -2.08 -4.64 -13.41
C ASN A 102 -2.81 -5.13 -12.15
N PHE A 103 -3.85 -5.95 -12.29
CA PHE A 103 -4.52 -6.62 -11.17
C PHE A 103 -3.57 -7.46 -10.32
N CYS A 104 -2.49 -7.99 -10.90
CA CYS A 104 -1.52 -8.81 -10.17
C CYS A 104 -0.93 -8.07 -8.95
N PHE A 105 -0.73 -6.76 -9.04
CA PHE A 105 -0.23 -5.96 -7.93
C PHE A 105 -1.29 -5.74 -6.85
N ARG A 106 -2.56 -5.59 -7.23
CA ARG A 106 -3.67 -5.43 -6.29
C ARG A 106 -3.94 -6.68 -5.46
N SER A 107 -3.52 -7.85 -5.95
CA SER A 107 -3.70 -9.13 -5.26
C SER A 107 -3.01 -9.22 -3.90
N TYR A 108 -2.09 -8.31 -3.58
CA TYR A 108 -1.40 -8.25 -2.29
C TYR A 108 -2.10 -7.38 -1.25
N ALA A 109 -3.14 -6.65 -1.65
CA ALA A 109 -3.92 -5.83 -0.74
C ALA A 109 -4.95 -6.68 0.01
N GLU A 110 -5.10 -6.41 1.31
CA GLU A 110 -6.12 -7.04 2.14
C GLU A 110 -7.53 -6.77 1.56
N GLY A 111 -8.36 -7.82 1.50
CA GLY A 111 -9.73 -7.73 0.97
C GLY A 111 -9.85 -7.87 -0.55
N SER A 112 -8.74 -7.81 -1.31
CA SER A 112 -8.78 -8.09 -2.74
C SER A 112 -8.87 -9.60 -3.03
N SER A 113 -9.55 -9.98 -4.10
CA SER A 113 -9.65 -11.37 -4.56
C SER A 113 -9.99 -11.44 -6.04
N PRO A 114 -9.79 -12.60 -6.70
CA PRO A 114 -10.27 -12.81 -8.08
C PRO A 114 -11.77 -12.59 -8.22
N ASP A 115 -12.57 -12.91 -7.17
CA ASP A 115 -14.04 -12.80 -7.20
C ASP A 115 -14.54 -11.36 -7.15
N ASN A 116 -13.75 -10.42 -6.62
CA ASN A 116 -14.06 -8.99 -6.61
C ASN A 116 -13.19 -8.18 -7.59
N ASP A 117 -12.61 -8.82 -8.62
CA ASP A 117 -11.72 -8.21 -9.62
C ASP A 117 -10.54 -7.46 -9.01
N TYR A 118 -10.07 -7.93 -7.85
CA TYR A 118 -9.00 -7.31 -7.06
C TYR A 118 -9.30 -5.84 -6.71
N LYS A 119 -10.58 -5.51 -6.49
CA LYS A 119 -10.96 -4.18 -6.00
C LYS A 119 -10.33 -3.94 -4.63
N MET A 120 -9.72 -2.77 -4.48
CA MET A 120 -9.07 -2.32 -3.25
C MET A 120 -9.02 -0.80 -3.22
N ASN A 121 -8.93 -0.21 -2.04
CA ASN A 121 -8.71 1.22 -1.91
C ASN A 121 -7.19 1.51 -1.88
N PRO A 122 -6.63 2.14 -2.92
CA PRO A 122 -5.19 2.41 -2.98
C PRO A 122 -4.72 3.42 -1.93
N ASP A 123 -5.60 4.29 -1.44
CA ASP A 123 -5.28 5.26 -0.39
C ASP A 123 -5.29 4.64 1.01
N ASN A 124 -5.81 3.41 1.14
CA ASN A 124 -5.96 2.75 2.42
C ASN A 124 -5.86 1.23 2.28
N PHE A 125 -4.69 0.73 1.95
CA PHE A 125 -4.46 -0.71 1.84
C PHE A 125 -3.44 -1.22 2.85
N LYS A 126 -3.56 -2.51 3.16
CA LYS A 126 -2.55 -3.24 3.91
C LYS A 126 -1.97 -4.32 3.02
N VAL A 127 -0.65 -4.42 2.99
CA VAL A 127 0.03 -5.51 2.29
C VAL A 127 -0.07 -6.78 3.13
N MET A 128 -0.56 -7.85 2.52
CA MET A 128 -0.67 -9.14 3.17
C MET A 128 0.69 -9.84 3.23
N VAL A 129 1.18 -10.12 4.43
CA VAL A 129 2.42 -10.87 4.68
C VAL A 129 2.07 -12.31 5.07
N ALA A 130 2.70 -13.29 4.43
CA ALA A 130 2.41 -14.72 4.62
C ALA A 130 3.25 -15.39 5.73
N GLY A 131 4.20 -14.65 6.33
CA GLY A 131 5.06 -15.21 7.38
C GLY A 131 6.24 -14.31 7.70
N LYS A 132 7.15 -14.81 8.55
CA LYS A 132 8.33 -14.06 8.96
C LYS A 132 9.36 -13.97 7.84
N ALA A 133 10.00 -12.81 7.73
CA ALA A 133 11.14 -12.63 6.83
C ALA A 133 12.30 -13.57 7.21
N LYS A 134 12.98 -14.09 6.21
CA LYS A 134 14.14 -14.99 6.38
C LYS A 134 15.37 -14.37 5.75
N LYS A 135 16.49 -14.42 6.48
CA LYS A 135 17.77 -13.97 5.93
C LYS A 135 18.27 -14.97 4.89
N ASP A 136 18.66 -14.45 3.74
CA ASP A 136 19.30 -15.22 2.68
C ASP A 136 20.82 -15.32 2.94
N PRO A 137 21.50 -16.36 2.43
CA PRO A 137 22.95 -16.46 2.52
C PRO A 137 23.71 -15.24 1.97
N SER A 138 23.15 -14.56 0.97
CA SER A 138 23.70 -13.32 0.40
C SER A 138 23.52 -12.09 1.29
N GLY A 139 22.88 -12.22 2.47
CA GLY A 139 22.64 -11.12 3.40
C GLY A 139 21.34 -10.35 3.15
N TYR A 140 20.58 -10.69 2.12
CA TYR A 140 19.27 -10.12 1.84
C TYR A 140 18.20 -10.74 2.74
N MET A 141 17.09 -10.00 2.91
CA MET A 141 15.91 -10.53 3.61
C MET A 141 14.84 -10.90 2.59
N ARG A 142 14.32 -12.11 2.70
CA ARG A 142 13.20 -12.62 1.89
C ARG A 142 11.91 -12.49 2.70
N LEU A 143 11.01 -11.62 2.28
CA LEU A 143 9.70 -11.42 2.90
C LEU A 143 8.65 -12.13 2.04
N PRO A 144 7.97 -13.16 2.58
CA PRO A 144 6.89 -13.84 1.87
C PRO A 144 5.62 -12.99 1.94
N LEU A 145 5.08 -12.62 0.78
CA LEU A 145 3.81 -11.90 0.64
C LEU A 145 2.69 -12.89 0.29
N LYS A 146 1.51 -12.68 0.85
CA LYS A 146 0.31 -13.42 0.47
C LYS A 146 -0.36 -12.69 -0.68
N SER A 147 -0.50 -13.35 -1.82
CA SER A 147 -1.37 -12.90 -2.90
C SER A 147 -2.69 -13.64 -2.81
N SER A 148 -3.80 -12.94 -2.92
CA SER A 148 -5.15 -13.54 -2.93
C SER A 148 -5.43 -14.36 -4.20
N GLY A 149 -4.65 -14.10 -5.26
CA GLY A 149 -4.76 -14.82 -6.55
C GLY A 149 -3.67 -15.86 -6.80
N ALA A 150 -2.84 -16.20 -5.79
CA ALA A 150 -1.77 -17.16 -5.97
C ALA A 150 -1.86 -18.27 -4.93
N ASP A 151 -1.57 -19.51 -5.36
CA ASP A 151 -1.67 -20.71 -4.50
C ASP A 151 -0.52 -20.81 -3.48
N SER A 152 0.55 -20.02 -3.68
CA SER A 152 1.70 -19.97 -2.78
C SER A 152 2.19 -18.54 -2.56
N PRO A 153 2.82 -18.25 -1.40
CA PRO A 153 3.37 -16.93 -1.14
C PRO A 153 4.37 -16.50 -2.21
N ARG A 154 4.36 -15.20 -2.51
CA ARG A 154 5.31 -14.56 -3.42
C ARG A 154 6.40 -13.87 -2.61
N THR A 155 7.65 -14.16 -2.92
CA THR A 155 8.76 -13.59 -2.17
C THR A 155 9.22 -12.27 -2.78
N ILE A 156 9.25 -11.23 -1.95
CA ILE A 156 9.95 -9.99 -2.26
C ILE A 156 11.26 -9.94 -1.46
N TRP A 157 12.33 -9.44 -2.10
CA TRP A 157 13.64 -9.38 -1.46
C TRP A 157 13.95 -7.94 -1.11
N VAL A 158 14.38 -7.72 0.13
CA VAL A 158 14.71 -6.41 0.66
C VAL A 158 16.10 -6.42 1.29
N LYS A 159 16.76 -5.26 1.25
CA LYS A 159 18.07 -5.04 1.86
C LYS A 159 18.06 -3.73 2.64
N LYS A 160 18.71 -3.73 3.79
CA LYS A 160 19.02 -2.51 4.52
C LYS A 160 20.36 -1.95 4.04
N PHE A 161 20.38 -0.66 3.70
CA PHE A 161 21.59 0.05 3.28
C PHE A 161 22.18 0.90 4.40
N ASP A 162 23.32 1.51 4.14
CA ASP A 162 24.10 2.27 5.12
C ASP A 162 23.38 3.55 5.60
N ASP A 163 22.42 4.05 4.83
CA ASP A 163 21.53 5.14 5.22
C ASP A 163 20.46 4.72 6.26
N GLY A 164 20.47 3.45 6.65
CA GLY A 164 19.56 2.89 7.64
C GLY A 164 18.18 2.53 7.12
N LEU A 165 17.93 2.70 5.82
CA LEU A 165 16.66 2.42 5.17
C LEU A 165 16.66 1.05 4.50
N TRP A 166 15.47 0.47 4.39
CA TRP A 166 15.24 -0.74 3.62
C TRP A 166 14.79 -0.40 2.21
N TYR A 167 15.24 -1.19 1.24
CA TYR A 167 14.88 -1.06 -0.16
C TYR A 167 14.52 -2.42 -0.74
N VAL A 168 13.61 -2.43 -1.71
CA VAL A 168 13.27 -3.62 -2.48
C VAL A 168 14.35 -3.82 -3.54
N ILE A 169 14.95 -4.99 -3.57
CA ILE A 169 16.03 -5.31 -4.51
C ILE A 169 15.65 -6.38 -5.53
N ASN A 170 14.57 -7.14 -5.27
CA ASN A 170 13.97 -8.06 -6.22
C ASN A 170 12.48 -8.17 -5.97
N ASN A 171 11.71 -7.83 -6.99
CA ASN A 171 10.25 -7.82 -7.00
C ASN A 171 9.66 -8.80 -8.05
N ALA A 172 10.48 -9.58 -8.75
CA ALA A 172 10.07 -10.37 -9.91
C ALA A 172 8.91 -11.32 -9.63
N ALA A 173 8.83 -11.87 -8.41
CA ALA A 173 7.73 -12.75 -8.03
C ALA A 173 6.38 -12.03 -7.80
N THR A 174 6.36 -10.69 -7.74
CA THR A 174 5.14 -9.94 -7.38
C THR A 174 4.20 -9.68 -8.54
N TYR A 175 4.60 -9.96 -9.78
CA TYR A 175 3.78 -9.70 -10.98
C TYR A 175 3.65 -10.89 -11.91
N VAL A 176 3.81 -12.11 -11.37
CA VAL A 176 3.71 -13.35 -12.14
C VAL A 176 2.79 -14.36 -11.47
N GLN A 177 2.12 -15.20 -12.30
CA GLN A 177 1.31 -16.33 -11.85
C GLN A 177 0.24 -15.95 -10.80
N VAL A 178 -0.45 -14.85 -11.01
CA VAL A 178 -1.64 -14.45 -10.27
C VAL A 178 -2.84 -14.83 -11.12
N LYS A 179 -3.87 -15.43 -10.51
CA LYS A 179 -5.12 -15.80 -11.19
C LYS A 179 -5.78 -14.54 -11.75
N GLU A 180 -6.34 -14.66 -12.93
CA GLU A 180 -7.10 -13.56 -13.55
C GLU A 180 -8.35 -13.22 -12.73
N PRO A 181 -8.85 -11.97 -12.84
CA PRO A 181 -10.17 -11.61 -12.33
C PRO A 181 -11.24 -12.56 -12.87
N LYS A 182 -12.24 -12.85 -12.04
CA LYS A 182 -13.31 -13.77 -12.43
C LYS A 182 -14.11 -13.26 -13.61
N ALA A 183 -14.39 -11.95 -13.64
CA ALA A 183 -15.07 -11.31 -14.77
C ALA A 183 -14.30 -11.49 -16.08
N GLU A 184 -12.97 -11.31 -16.06
CA GLU A 184 -12.11 -11.52 -17.22
C GLU A 184 -12.10 -12.98 -17.67
N THR A 185 -12.05 -13.93 -16.74
CA THR A 185 -12.14 -15.37 -17.08
C THR A 185 -13.47 -15.71 -17.75
N ILE A 186 -14.58 -15.14 -17.26
CA ILE A 186 -15.92 -15.33 -17.85
C ILE A 186 -15.94 -14.70 -19.25
N ARG A 187 -15.51 -13.45 -19.41
CA ARG A 187 -15.44 -12.76 -20.69
C ARG A 187 -14.65 -13.56 -21.72
N ARG A 188 -13.49 -14.08 -21.37
CA ARG A 188 -12.67 -14.92 -22.27
C ARG A 188 -13.30 -16.25 -22.61
N SER A 189 -14.05 -16.86 -21.71
CA SER A 189 -14.75 -18.12 -22.01
C SER A 189 -15.84 -17.96 -23.05
N HIS A 190 -16.39 -16.76 -23.18
CA HIS A 190 -17.43 -16.40 -24.17
C HIS A 190 -16.90 -15.59 -25.37
N ALA A 191 -15.60 -15.33 -25.46
CA ALA A 191 -15.02 -14.51 -26.54
C ALA A 191 -15.25 -15.04 -27.98
N HIS A 192 -15.67 -16.30 -28.13
CA HIS A 192 -16.04 -16.91 -29.41
C HIS A 192 -17.52 -16.70 -29.76
N ASP A 193 -18.33 -16.22 -28.84
CA ASP A 193 -19.77 -16.01 -29.01
C ASP A 193 -20.03 -14.54 -29.32
N ALA A 194 -20.38 -14.24 -30.54
CA ALA A 194 -20.62 -12.87 -31.02
C ALA A 194 -21.89 -12.22 -30.41
N ASP A 195 -22.76 -13.04 -29.84
CA ASP A 195 -24.03 -12.60 -29.21
C ASP A 195 -23.87 -12.46 -27.67
N TYR A 196 -22.66 -12.70 -27.14
CA TYR A 196 -22.38 -12.51 -25.73
C TYR A 196 -22.21 -11.02 -25.39
N ASP A 197 -23.17 -10.48 -24.67
CA ASP A 197 -23.05 -9.15 -24.09
C ASP A 197 -22.29 -9.24 -22.74
N ASP A 198 -21.16 -8.55 -22.63
CA ASP A 198 -20.46 -8.43 -21.35
C ASP A 198 -21.41 -7.83 -20.29
N PRO A 199 -21.55 -8.45 -19.11
CA PRO A 199 -22.34 -7.87 -18.04
C PRO A 199 -21.82 -6.46 -17.72
N GLU A 200 -22.72 -5.48 -17.63
CA GLU A 200 -22.35 -4.13 -17.20
C GLU A 200 -21.58 -4.23 -15.87
N PRO A 201 -20.47 -3.50 -15.74
CA PRO A 201 -19.73 -3.45 -14.49
C PRO A 201 -20.68 -3.00 -13.37
N GLU A 202 -20.73 -3.77 -12.29
CA GLU A 202 -21.52 -3.35 -11.11
C GLU A 202 -21.10 -1.92 -10.74
N PRO A 203 -22.07 -1.02 -10.49
CA PRO A 203 -21.77 0.35 -10.08
C PRO A 203 -20.88 0.31 -8.84
N GLU A 204 -19.83 1.13 -8.86
CA GLU A 204 -18.97 1.27 -7.68
C GLU A 204 -19.84 1.55 -6.45
N PRO A 205 -19.61 0.87 -5.32
CA PRO A 205 -20.37 1.14 -4.12
C PRO A 205 -20.27 2.63 -3.81
N THR A 206 -21.42 3.29 -3.77
CA THR A 206 -21.51 4.69 -3.37
C THR A 206 -20.79 4.83 -2.03
N PRO A 207 -19.83 5.74 -1.90
CA PRO A 207 -19.15 5.93 -0.62
C PRO A 207 -20.22 6.17 0.45
N GLU A 208 -20.15 5.40 1.54
CA GLU A 208 -21.02 5.65 2.69
C GLU A 208 -20.90 7.13 3.08
N PRO A 209 -22.05 7.82 3.28
CA PRO A 209 -22.02 9.20 3.71
C PRO A 209 -21.19 9.30 5.00
N GLU A 210 -20.24 10.24 5.01
CA GLU A 210 -19.47 10.51 6.21
C GLU A 210 -20.43 10.75 7.39
N PRO A 211 -20.16 10.18 8.58
CA PRO A 211 -21.01 10.38 9.73
C PRO A 211 -21.14 11.88 10.00
N ASP A 212 -22.37 12.37 10.06
CA ASP A 212 -22.66 13.77 10.36
C ASP A 212 -22.08 14.12 11.74
N PRO A 213 -21.08 15.01 11.82
CA PRO A 213 -20.46 15.38 13.10
C PRO A 213 -21.43 16.03 14.10
N ASN A 214 -22.64 16.41 13.65
CA ASN A 214 -23.68 17.01 14.48
C ASN A 214 -24.80 16.04 14.84
N LYS A 215 -24.72 14.76 14.43
CA LYS A 215 -25.73 13.77 14.83
C LYS A 215 -25.42 13.31 16.28
N PRO A 216 -26.32 13.52 17.24
CA PRO A 216 -26.12 13.02 18.60
C PRO A 216 -26.08 11.49 18.59
N ASP A 217 -25.15 10.92 19.36
CA ASP A 217 -25.03 9.47 19.54
C ASP A 217 -26.37 8.90 20.02
N GLU A 218 -26.96 8.00 19.23
CA GLU A 218 -28.11 7.22 19.68
C GLU A 218 -27.65 6.31 20.84
N PRO A 219 -28.34 6.31 21.98
CA PRO A 219 -27.99 5.44 23.08
C PRO A 219 -28.10 3.98 22.65
N ALA A 220 -27.06 3.19 22.94
CA ALA A 220 -27.05 1.76 22.69
C ALA A 220 -28.31 1.12 23.29
N ALA A 221 -29.07 0.40 22.47
CA ALA A 221 -30.21 -0.36 22.94
C ALA A 221 -29.70 -1.44 23.92
N GLU A 222 -30.06 -1.30 25.18
CA GLU A 222 -29.91 -2.38 26.18
C GLU A 222 -30.87 -3.50 25.78
N TRP A 223 -30.30 -4.66 25.50
CA TRP A 223 -31.04 -5.89 25.31
C TRP A 223 -31.16 -6.57 26.66
N ASP A 224 -32.41 -6.60 27.21
CA ASP A 224 -32.77 -7.45 28.35
C ASP A 224 -32.84 -8.95 27.98
#